data_74c86e0eb56691ee96f83b126710946c
#
_entry.id   74c86e0eb56691ee96f83b126710946c
#
_cell.length_a   1.000
_cell.length_b   1.000
_cell.length_c   1.000
_cell.angle_alpha   90.00
_cell.angle_beta   90.00
_cell.angle_gamma   90.00
#
_symmetry.space_group_name_H-M   'P 1'
#
loop_
_entity.id
_entity.type
_entity.pdbx_description
1 polymer ?
#
loop_
_entity_poly.entity_id
_entity_poly.type
_entity_poly.pdbx_seq_one_letter_code
_entity_poly.pdbx_strand_id
1 'polypeptide(L)'
;MRGIKALSIAFGIIVIVISCNNPFSTKYNVKGEIVAFPKSEAVNNKNSLEWWYLTGALRDSLNNRYGVEYVFFHFHTKDHVSRVMVNVAITDENDSVFYYDYLIKKRKNYLGGPLAPEDFNSYINENEKIEVELGSKLPINFQLQDYSWKGDQGYYTITAKMKKNSAGFNLTTTPTKPVVLHGNSGYVNYGGITTAGYYSYPRLKTKGTITLNDKEIPVEGIMWYDRQWNCGEITKKDITWDWTAISLDNQSDLMLYRIQSKKNDGYLFGGTYIDSSGNTMKLNHDDIKLIANNNWKSPDTKKSYPLNWEIEIPKLEIKLTMSPIMPNQELEIKSFFGSVIYWEGLCDVKGEMNGKPVKGESYLEMTNK
;
A
#
# COMPACT_ATOMS: atom_id res chain seq x y z
N MET A 1 -82.02 -24.97 -5.56
CA MET A 1 -81.06 -24.29 -6.40
C MET A 1 -79.85 -23.85 -5.52
N ARG A 2 -78.74 -24.56 -5.54
CA ARG A 2 -77.55 -24.32 -4.71
C ARG A 2 -76.51 -23.69 -5.57
N GLY A 3 -76.07 -22.49 -5.23
CA GLY A 3 -75.00 -21.76 -5.91
C GLY A 3 -73.61 -22.29 -5.54
N ILE A 4 -72.82 -22.60 -6.55
CA ILE A 4 -71.44 -23.01 -6.45
C ILE A 4 -70.55 -21.74 -6.32
N LYS A 5 -69.87 -21.61 -5.21
CA LYS A 5 -68.82 -20.58 -5.04
C LYS A 5 -67.53 -21.04 -5.67
N ALA A 6 -67.06 -20.33 -6.68
CA ALA A 6 -65.72 -20.54 -7.25
C ALA A 6 -64.66 -20.02 -6.31
N LEU A 7 -63.73 -20.89 -5.96
CA LEU A 7 -62.57 -20.57 -5.14
C LEU A 7 -61.42 -20.18 -6.08
N SER A 8 -61.03 -18.90 -6.13
CA SER A 8 -59.85 -18.41 -6.89
C SER A 8 -58.63 -18.66 -6.07
N ILE A 9 -57.81 -19.59 -6.53
CA ILE A 9 -56.45 -19.82 -5.97
C ILE A 9 -55.51 -18.85 -6.66
N ALA A 10 -55.05 -17.84 -5.93
CA ALA A 10 -53.99 -16.95 -6.37
C ALA A 10 -52.64 -17.65 -6.16
N PHE A 11 -51.99 -18.03 -7.25
CA PHE A 11 -50.60 -18.47 -7.24
C PHE A 11 -49.70 -17.24 -7.06
N GLY A 12 -49.23 -17.02 -5.84
CA GLY A 12 -48.18 -16.06 -5.55
C GLY A 12 -46.82 -16.60 -6.03
N ILE A 13 -46.30 -16.03 -7.11
CA ILE A 13 -44.91 -16.28 -7.53
C ILE A 13 -44.03 -15.58 -6.52
N ILE A 14 -43.41 -16.33 -5.61
CA ILE A 14 -42.32 -15.84 -4.76
C ILE A 14 -41.08 -15.75 -5.65
N VAL A 15 -40.77 -14.55 -6.12
CA VAL A 15 -39.49 -14.25 -6.73
C VAL A 15 -38.45 -14.22 -5.59
N ILE A 16 -37.74 -15.31 -5.39
CA ILE A 16 -36.56 -15.33 -4.54
C ILE A 16 -35.49 -14.52 -5.28
N VAL A 17 -35.37 -13.25 -4.93
CA VAL A 17 -34.19 -12.45 -5.31
C VAL A 17 -33.05 -13.00 -4.50
N ILE A 18 -32.26 -13.92 -5.10
CA ILE A 18 -30.95 -14.30 -4.59
C ILE A 18 -30.10 -13.06 -4.78
N SER A 19 -30.05 -12.23 -3.76
CA SER A 19 -28.99 -11.21 -3.64
C SER A 19 -27.69 -11.97 -3.59
N CYS A 20 -26.95 -11.97 -4.69
CA CYS A 20 -25.54 -12.34 -4.68
C CYS A 20 -24.83 -11.32 -3.79
N ASN A 21 -24.81 -11.57 -2.50
CA ASN A 21 -23.93 -10.87 -1.59
C ASN A 21 -22.50 -11.19 -2.01
N ASN A 22 -21.87 -10.24 -2.69
CA ASN A 22 -20.42 -10.30 -2.90
C ASN A 22 -19.80 -10.35 -1.49
N PRO A 23 -19.15 -11.45 -1.09
CA PRO A 23 -18.64 -11.62 0.28
C PRO A 23 -17.59 -10.56 0.66
N PHE A 24 -17.10 -9.78 -0.31
CA PHE A 24 -16.16 -8.69 -0.12
C PHE A 24 -16.80 -7.29 -0.10
N SER A 25 -18.12 -7.17 -0.22
CA SER A 25 -18.83 -5.88 -0.13
C SER A 25 -19.08 -5.52 1.34
N THR A 26 -18.07 -5.01 2.02
CA THR A 26 -18.21 -4.47 3.38
C THR A 26 -18.40 -2.95 3.33
N LYS A 27 -19.48 -2.46 3.95
CA LYS A 27 -19.75 -1.02 4.13
C LYS A 27 -19.52 -0.64 5.58
N TYR A 28 -18.59 0.28 5.83
CA TYR A 28 -18.32 0.79 7.17
C TYR A 28 -18.48 2.31 7.19
N ASN A 29 -19.10 2.83 8.24
CA ASN A 29 -19.39 4.25 8.39
C ASN A 29 -18.57 4.84 9.53
N VAL A 30 -17.69 5.81 9.23
CA VAL A 30 -16.99 6.61 10.23
C VAL A 30 -17.17 8.08 9.87
N LYS A 31 -17.80 8.84 10.74
CA LYS A 31 -18.10 10.28 10.53
C LYS A 31 -18.84 10.58 9.21
N GLY A 32 -19.72 9.68 8.76
CA GLY A 32 -20.46 9.86 7.52
C GLY A 32 -19.73 9.42 6.25
N GLU A 33 -18.46 9.03 6.32
CA GLU A 33 -17.73 8.44 5.21
C GLU A 33 -17.73 6.91 5.31
N ILE A 34 -17.91 6.25 4.17
CA ILE A 34 -17.99 4.79 4.08
C ILE A 34 -16.85 4.30 3.18
N VAL A 35 -16.04 3.37 3.71
CA VAL A 35 -15.14 2.59 2.85
C VAL A 35 -15.99 1.54 2.10
N ALA A 36 -16.05 1.67 0.79
CA ALA A 36 -16.86 0.81 -0.05
C ALA A 36 -16.09 0.39 -1.31
N PHE A 37 -16.03 -0.92 -1.57
CA PHE A 37 -15.33 -1.48 -2.71
C PHE A 37 -16.28 -1.68 -3.91
N PRO A 38 -15.76 -1.49 -5.15
CA PRO A 38 -14.42 -1.05 -5.49
C PRO A 38 -14.21 0.48 -5.44
N LYS A 39 -15.21 1.28 -5.11
CA LYS A 39 -15.19 2.75 -5.18
C LYS A 39 -14.05 3.39 -4.38
N SER A 40 -13.71 2.86 -3.21
CA SER A 40 -12.67 3.43 -2.35
C SER A 40 -11.24 3.19 -2.88
N GLU A 41 -11.08 2.40 -3.93
CA GLU A 41 -9.80 2.23 -4.62
C GLU A 41 -9.53 3.36 -5.62
N ALA A 42 -10.57 4.02 -6.10
CA ALA A 42 -10.43 5.13 -7.03
C ALA A 42 -9.81 6.38 -6.35
N VAL A 43 -9.42 7.34 -7.18
CA VAL A 43 -8.93 8.64 -6.73
C VAL A 43 -9.97 9.34 -5.86
N ASN A 44 -9.53 9.86 -4.71
CA ASN A 44 -10.35 10.67 -3.81
C ASN A 44 -9.97 12.14 -3.89
N ASN A 45 -10.68 12.88 -4.73
CA ASN A 45 -10.37 14.28 -5.07
C ASN A 45 -10.58 15.29 -3.93
N LYS A 46 -11.10 14.87 -2.80
CA LYS A 46 -11.33 15.76 -1.64
C LYS A 46 -10.09 15.92 -0.75
N ASN A 47 -9.03 15.14 -1.01
CA ASN A 47 -7.90 15.03 -0.12
C ASN A 47 -6.64 15.67 -0.70
N SER A 48 -5.79 16.18 0.17
CA SER A 48 -4.53 16.85 -0.22
C SER A 48 -3.45 15.87 -0.67
N LEU A 49 -3.50 14.63 -0.19
CA LEU A 49 -2.55 13.58 -0.50
C LEU A 49 -3.18 12.20 -0.31
N GLU A 50 -2.92 11.35 -1.26
CA GLU A 50 -3.32 9.95 -1.25
C GLU A 50 -2.30 9.10 -2.01
N TRP A 51 -2.26 7.79 -1.73
CA TRP A 51 -1.39 6.85 -2.42
C TRP A 51 -1.97 5.44 -2.56
N TRP A 52 -1.45 4.75 -3.54
CA TRP A 52 -1.56 3.33 -3.82
C TRP A 52 -0.15 2.78 -3.76
N TYR A 53 0.09 1.83 -2.88
CA TYR A 53 1.42 1.36 -2.53
C TYR A 53 1.46 -0.16 -2.54
N LEU A 54 2.43 -0.74 -3.22
CA LEU A 54 2.64 -2.17 -3.34
C LEU A 54 4.09 -2.50 -3.01
N THR A 55 4.29 -3.45 -2.08
CA THR A 55 5.61 -3.95 -1.73
C THR A 55 5.61 -5.44 -1.49
N GLY A 56 6.76 -6.08 -1.61
CA GLY A 56 6.87 -7.49 -1.26
C GLY A 56 8.13 -8.17 -1.75
N ALA A 57 8.20 -9.47 -1.50
CA ALA A 57 9.30 -10.33 -1.88
C ALA A 57 8.87 -11.31 -2.97
N LEU A 58 9.65 -11.35 -4.03
CA LEU A 58 9.47 -12.28 -5.15
C LEU A 58 10.72 -13.17 -5.28
N ARG A 59 10.54 -14.36 -5.86
CA ARG A 59 11.63 -15.30 -6.11
C ARG A 59 11.56 -15.85 -7.51
N ASP A 60 12.73 -16.11 -8.08
CA ASP A 60 12.87 -16.87 -9.31
C ASP A 60 12.93 -18.39 -9.06
N SER A 61 13.08 -19.18 -10.13
CA SER A 61 13.16 -20.64 -10.06
C SER A 61 14.42 -21.17 -9.36
N LEU A 62 15.44 -20.34 -9.18
CA LEU A 62 16.67 -20.66 -8.44
C LEU A 62 16.59 -20.20 -6.97
N ASN A 63 15.43 -19.68 -6.55
CA ASN A 63 15.20 -19.10 -5.23
C ASN A 63 16.00 -17.82 -4.94
N ASN A 64 16.51 -17.15 -5.97
CA ASN A 64 17.04 -15.79 -5.83
C ASN A 64 15.89 -14.85 -5.44
N ARG A 65 16.15 -13.96 -4.49
CA ARG A 65 15.10 -13.11 -3.90
C ARG A 65 15.21 -11.66 -4.36
N TYR A 66 14.03 -11.09 -4.66
CA TYR A 66 13.88 -9.73 -5.13
C TYR A 66 12.86 -8.99 -4.27
N GLY A 67 13.24 -7.85 -3.72
CA GLY A 67 12.30 -6.90 -3.13
C GLY A 67 11.70 -6.02 -4.22
N VAL A 68 10.41 -5.73 -4.14
CA VAL A 68 9.74 -4.83 -5.09
C VAL A 68 8.92 -3.80 -4.32
N GLU A 69 9.08 -2.53 -4.67
CA GLU A 69 8.23 -1.41 -4.26
C GLU A 69 7.65 -0.74 -5.50
N TYR A 70 6.37 -0.37 -5.43
CA TYR A 70 5.68 0.39 -6.47
C TYR A 70 4.60 1.26 -5.87
N VAL A 71 4.72 2.56 -6.02
CA VAL A 71 3.76 3.51 -5.45
C VAL A 71 3.36 4.60 -6.43
N PHE A 72 2.06 4.90 -6.45
CA PHE A 72 1.48 6.08 -7.06
C PHE A 72 1.02 7.03 -5.98
N PHE A 73 1.51 8.27 -6.00
CA PHE A 73 1.05 9.36 -5.16
C PHE A 73 0.25 10.34 -5.98
N HIS A 74 -0.82 10.83 -5.39
CA HIS A 74 -1.60 11.94 -5.91
C HIS A 74 -1.65 13.08 -4.89
N PHE A 75 -1.21 14.26 -5.31
CA PHE A 75 -1.11 15.45 -4.46
C PHE A 75 -2.04 16.54 -4.99
N HIS A 76 -2.84 17.12 -4.10
CA HIS A 76 -3.52 18.37 -4.33
C HIS A 76 -2.87 19.49 -3.51
N THR A 77 -2.51 20.58 -4.18
CA THR A 77 -1.96 21.77 -3.53
C THR A 77 -3.02 22.89 -3.43
N LYS A 78 -2.84 23.82 -2.48
CA LYS A 78 -3.78 24.92 -2.25
C LYS A 78 -3.97 25.84 -3.46
N ASP A 79 -3.02 25.88 -4.39
CA ASP A 79 -3.06 26.61 -5.65
C ASP A 79 -3.76 25.84 -6.78
N HIS A 80 -4.53 24.81 -6.42
CA HIS A 80 -5.26 23.93 -7.34
C HIS A 80 -4.36 23.25 -8.40
N VAL A 81 -3.09 23.08 -8.07
CA VAL A 81 -2.16 22.30 -8.88
C VAL A 81 -2.12 20.88 -8.36
N SER A 82 -2.45 19.94 -9.20
CA SER A 82 -2.27 18.54 -8.90
C SER A 82 -0.93 18.02 -9.42
N ARG A 83 -0.39 17.05 -8.71
CA ARG A 83 0.82 16.33 -9.10
C ARG A 83 0.60 14.85 -8.92
N VAL A 84 1.12 14.09 -9.85
CA VAL A 84 1.23 12.64 -9.72
C VAL A 84 2.71 12.30 -9.62
N MET A 85 3.05 11.44 -8.69
CA MET A 85 4.39 10.90 -8.56
C MET A 85 4.31 9.38 -8.55
N VAL A 86 5.21 8.76 -9.28
CA VAL A 86 5.44 7.31 -9.25
C VAL A 86 6.83 7.09 -8.71
N ASN A 87 6.96 6.19 -7.73
CA ASN A 87 8.23 5.63 -7.32
C ASN A 87 8.22 4.14 -7.58
N VAL A 88 9.36 3.62 -7.91
CA VAL A 88 9.56 2.19 -8.15
C VAL A 88 10.95 1.77 -7.71
N ALA A 89 11.03 0.67 -6.98
CA ALA A 89 12.31 0.09 -6.61
C ALA A 89 12.32 -1.43 -6.77
N ILE A 90 13.50 -1.96 -7.05
CA ILE A 90 13.81 -3.39 -7.07
C ILE A 90 15.09 -3.60 -6.27
N THR A 91 15.02 -4.44 -5.25
CA THR A 91 16.20 -4.91 -4.51
C THR A 91 16.58 -6.28 -5.04
N ASP A 92 17.74 -6.42 -5.64
CA ASP A 92 18.33 -7.70 -6.00
C ASP A 92 19.27 -8.14 -4.86
N GLU A 93 18.81 -9.12 -4.06
CA GLU A 93 19.61 -9.64 -2.95
C GLU A 93 20.85 -10.39 -3.44
N ASN A 94 20.74 -11.13 -4.55
CA ASN A 94 21.79 -11.97 -5.06
C ASN A 94 23.04 -11.16 -5.48
N ASP A 95 22.79 -10.07 -6.21
CA ASP A 95 23.86 -9.19 -6.70
C ASP A 95 24.11 -8.00 -5.74
N SER A 96 23.33 -7.90 -4.65
CA SER A 96 23.37 -6.77 -3.69
C SER A 96 23.22 -5.41 -4.35
N VAL A 97 22.28 -5.31 -5.29
CA VAL A 97 22.01 -4.09 -6.06
C VAL A 97 20.61 -3.56 -5.75
N PHE A 98 20.52 -2.26 -5.54
CA PHE A 98 19.26 -1.55 -5.38
C PHE A 98 19.01 -0.66 -6.59
N TYR A 99 17.98 -0.99 -7.35
CA TYR A 99 17.50 -0.23 -8.48
C TYR A 99 16.32 0.62 -8.06
N TYR A 100 16.31 1.91 -8.38
CA TYR A 100 15.12 2.73 -8.20
C TYR A 100 14.99 3.80 -9.27
N ASP A 101 13.75 4.19 -9.55
CA ASP A 101 13.41 5.28 -10.44
C ASP A 101 12.14 5.99 -9.96
N TYR A 102 11.91 7.19 -10.45
CA TYR A 102 10.71 7.96 -10.14
C TYR A 102 10.33 8.88 -11.28
N LEU A 103 9.05 9.24 -11.33
CA LEU A 103 8.52 10.21 -12.27
C LEU A 103 7.55 11.14 -11.55
N ILE A 104 7.74 12.45 -11.74
CA ILE A 104 6.85 13.48 -11.20
C ILE A 104 6.26 14.25 -12.39
N LYS A 105 4.93 14.31 -12.45
CA LYS A 105 4.22 15.13 -13.45
C LYS A 105 3.36 16.18 -12.74
N LYS A 106 3.33 17.38 -13.32
CA LYS A 106 2.58 18.53 -12.84
C LYS A 106 1.64 18.99 -13.93
N ARG A 107 0.36 19.24 -13.60
CA ARG A 107 -0.57 19.94 -14.46
C ARG A 107 -0.49 21.44 -14.18
N LYS A 108 -0.30 22.25 -15.23
CA LYS A 108 -0.51 23.69 -15.19
C LYS A 108 -1.98 24.00 -15.51
N ASN A 109 -2.56 24.98 -14.79
CA ASN A 109 -3.86 25.60 -15.11
C ASN A 109 -5.10 24.75 -14.84
N TYR A 110 -5.23 24.20 -13.63
CA TYR A 110 -6.53 23.77 -13.16
C TYR A 110 -7.29 24.98 -12.57
N LEU A 111 -8.30 25.43 -13.30
CA LEU A 111 -9.22 26.47 -12.84
C LEU A 111 -10.52 25.78 -12.42
N GLY A 112 -10.68 25.58 -11.11
CA GLY A 112 -11.97 25.22 -10.53
C GLY A 112 -12.03 23.82 -9.90
N GLY A 113 -12.53 23.77 -8.70
CA GLY A 113 -13.05 22.61 -7.94
C GLY A 113 -12.17 21.38 -7.79
N PRO A 114 -12.57 20.43 -6.94
CA PRO A 114 -11.94 19.12 -6.90
C PRO A 114 -12.14 18.42 -8.24
N LEU A 115 -11.08 17.79 -8.76
CA LEU A 115 -11.16 16.98 -9.97
C LEU A 115 -12.20 15.86 -9.82
N ALA A 116 -13.01 15.68 -10.86
CA ALA A 116 -13.77 14.46 -11.00
C ALA A 116 -12.82 13.26 -11.25
N PRO A 117 -13.19 12.04 -10.91
CA PRO A 117 -12.37 10.85 -11.22
C PRO A 117 -11.98 10.75 -12.70
N GLU A 118 -12.85 11.17 -13.58
CA GLU A 118 -12.61 11.30 -15.02
C GLU A 118 -11.49 12.30 -15.36
N ASP A 119 -11.32 13.33 -14.55
CA ASP A 119 -10.28 14.34 -14.78
C ASP A 119 -8.88 13.85 -14.36
N PHE A 120 -8.76 12.95 -13.39
CA PHE A 120 -7.48 12.35 -13.04
C PHE A 120 -6.85 11.66 -14.26
N ASN A 121 -7.68 11.04 -15.04
CA ASN A 121 -7.26 10.39 -16.28
C ASN A 121 -6.83 11.40 -17.37
N SER A 122 -7.34 12.64 -17.36
CA SER A 122 -6.95 13.70 -18.29
C SER A 122 -5.63 14.41 -17.91
N TYR A 123 -5.12 14.19 -16.69
CA TYR A 123 -3.87 14.81 -16.20
C TYR A 123 -2.64 14.51 -17.00
N ILE A 124 -2.70 13.40 -17.62
CA ILE A 124 -1.55 12.77 -18.20
C ILE A 124 -1.30 13.31 -19.61
N ASN A 125 -2.14 14.24 -20.13
CA ASN A 125 -2.35 14.31 -21.55
C ASN A 125 -2.19 15.68 -22.25
N GLU A 126 -1.32 16.59 -21.83
CA GLU A 126 -1.13 17.79 -22.66
C GLU A 126 0.04 17.73 -23.66
N ASN A 127 0.92 16.71 -23.62
CA ASN A 127 1.99 16.56 -24.63
C ASN A 127 2.46 15.13 -24.92
N GLU A 128 1.85 14.12 -24.34
CA GLU A 128 2.15 12.71 -24.63
C GLU A 128 0.79 12.01 -24.72
N LYS A 129 0.53 11.31 -25.83
CA LYS A 129 -0.63 10.42 -25.95
C LYS A 129 -0.54 9.33 -24.88
N ILE A 130 -1.13 9.59 -23.75
CA ILE A 130 -1.41 8.58 -22.77
C ILE A 130 -2.90 8.34 -22.89
N GLU A 131 -3.26 7.32 -23.64
CA GLU A 131 -4.62 6.83 -23.73
C GLU A 131 -4.98 6.23 -22.38
N VAL A 132 -5.52 7.03 -21.51
CA VAL A 132 -6.31 6.53 -20.42
C VAL A 132 -7.71 6.37 -20.95
N GLU A 133 -8.14 5.16 -21.18
CA GLU A 133 -9.53 4.88 -21.53
C GLU A 133 -10.46 5.37 -20.41
N LEU A 134 -10.96 6.58 -20.58
CA LEU A 134 -12.10 7.08 -19.82
C LEU A 134 -13.26 6.13 -20.07
N GLY A 135 -13.73 5.48 -19.03
CA GLY A 135 -14.80 4.51 -19.11
C GLY A 135 -14.41 3.06 -18.83
N SER A 136 -13.17 2.81 -18.40
CA SER A 136 -12.82 1.49 -17.85
C SER A 136 -13.68 1.25 -16.63
N LYS A 137 -14.24 0.04 -16.53
CA LYS A 137 -14.98 -0.40 -15.35
C LYS A 137 -14.10 -0.59 -14.12
N LEU A 138 -12.79 -0.39 -14.28
CA LEU A 138 -11.79 -0.60 -13.24
C LEU A 138 -11.54 0.70 -12.47
N PRO A 139 -11.60 0.67 -11.14
CA PRO A 139 -11.36 1.85 -10.31
C PRO A 139 -9.89 2.32 -10.33
N ILE A 140 -8.94 1.41 -10.54
CA ILE A 140 -7.54 1.73 -10.79
C ILE A 140 -7.24 1.49 -12.27
N ASN A 141 -6.89 2.55 -12.97
CA ASN A 141 -6.44 2.51 -14.37
C ASN A 141 -5.44 3.64 -14.58
N PHE A 142 -4.25 3.49 -13.99
CA PHE A 142 -3.20 4.49 -14.04
C PHE A 142 -2.22 4.15 -15.15
N GLN A 143 -1.89 5.16 -15.93
CA GLN A 143 -0.83 5.11 -16.93
C GLN A 143 -0.03 6.40 -16.86
N LEU A 144 1.26 6.30 -16.61
CA LEU A 144 2.18 7.43 -16.56
C LEU A 144 3.48 7.05 -17.29
N GLN A 145 3.54 7.33 -18.59
CA GLN A 145 4.63 6.90 -19.47
C GLN A 145 4.80 5.35 -19.39
N ASP A 146 5.97 4.90 -18.94
CA ASP A 146 6.35 3.49 -18.84
C ASP A 146 5.87 2.81 -17.55
N TYR A 147 5.01 3.48 -16.78
CA TYR A 147 4.46 2.99 -15.51
C TYR A 147 2.95 2.82 -15.61
N SER A 148 2.45 1.64 -15.30
CA SER A 148 1.00 1.42 -15.29
C SER A 148 0.53 0.58 -14.11
N TRP A 149 -0.70 0.83 -13.68
CA TRP A 149 -1.38 0.05 -12.66
C TRP A 149 -2.86 -0.03 -13.00
N LYS A 150 -3.37 -1.25 -13.20
CA LYS A 150 -4.77 -1.51 -13.60
C LYS A 150 -5.35 -2.61 -12.73
N GLY A 151 -6.63 -2.47 -12.39
CA GLY A 151 -7.38 -3.51 -11.68
C GLY A 151 -8.24 -2.99 -10.54
N ASP A 152 -8.68 -3.92 -9.71
CA ASP A 152 -9.45 -3.65 -8.50
C ASP A 152 -9.33 -4.80 -7.49
N GLN A 153 -9.58 -4.47 -6.22
CA GLN A 153 -9.75 -5.43 -5.11
C GLN A 153 -8.64 -6.49 -5.02
N GLY A 154 -7.39 -6.08 -5.24
CA GLY A 154 -6.24 -6.98 -5.16
C GLY A 154 -5.94 -7.75 -6.46
N TYR A 155 -6.79 -7.67 -7.47
CA TYR A 155 -6.54 -8.22 -8.81
C TYR A 155 -5.93 -7.13 -9.68
N TYR A 156 -4.63 -7.03 -9.65
CA TYR A 156 -3.90 -5.96 -10.35
C TYR A 156 -3.00 -6.50 -11.44
N THR A 157 -2.83 -5.70 -12.49
CA THR A 157 -1.73 -5.80 -13.42
C THR A 157 -0.90 -4.53 -13.31
N ILE A 158 0.38 -4.68 -13.01
CA ILE A 158 1.31 -3.57 -12.82
C ILE A 158 2.50 -3.73 -13.74
N THR A 159 2.91 -2.63 -14.37
CA THR A 159 4.13 -2.59 -15.17
C THR A 159 4.96 -1.38 -14.82
N ALA A 160 6.26 -1.56 -14.82
CA ALA A 160 7.22 -0.49 -14.68
C ALA A 160 8.43 -0.75 -15.57
N LYS A 161 8.87 0.28 -16.29
CA LYS A 161 10.15 0.28 -17.02
C LYS A 161 10.93 1.49 -16.56
N MET A 162 11.97 1.24 -15.78
CA MET A 162 12.84 2.29 -15.28
C MET A 162 13.67 2.87 -16.41
N LYS A 163 13.81 4.19 -16.46
CA LYS A 163 14.65 4.88 -17.45
C LYS A 163 16.12 4.71 -17.17
N LYS A 164 16.45 4.54 -15.89
CA LYS A 164 17.80 4.25 -15.43
C LYS A 164 17.95 2.75 -15.27
N ASN A 165 19.08 2.20 -15.66
CA ASN A 165 19.53 0.84 -15.33
C ASN A 165 18.83 -0.33 -16.03
N SER A 166 18.07 -0.14 -17.12
CA SER A 166 17.36 -1.23 -17.82
C SER A 166 16.66 -2.21 -16.87
N ALA A 167 16.00 -1.67 -15.85
CA ALA A 167 15.28 -2.44 -14.86
C ALA A 167 13.77 -2.21 -14.97
N GLY A 168 12.99 -3.18 -14.50
CA GLY A 168 11.54 -3.06 -14.53
C GLY A 168 10.82 -4.35 -14.17
N PHE A 169 9.51 -4.35 -14.31
CA PHE A 169 8.70 -5.54 -14.08
C PHE A 169 7.36 -5.49 -14.83
N ASN A 170 6.80 -6.69 -15.01
CA ASN A 170 5.41 -6.89 -15.43
C ASN A 170 4.81 -7.97 -14.54
N LEU A 171 3.93 -7.58 -13.62
CA LEU A 171 3.43 -8.46 -12.57
C LEU A 171 1.91 -8.45 -12.53
N THR A 172 1.34 -9.59 -12.13
CA THR A 172 -0.08 -9.74 -11.83
C THR A 172 -0.27 -10.23 -10.40
N THR A 173 -1.31 -9.71 -9.73
CA THR A 173 -1.60 -10.03 -8.34
C THR A 173 -2.98 -10.68 -8.19
N THR A 174 -3.12 -11.49 -7.14
CA THR A 174 -4.38 -12.13 -6.76
C THR A 174 -4.46 -12.17 -5.23
N PRO A 175 -5.51 -11.64 -4.60
CA PRO A 175 -5.63 -11.64 -3.15
C PRO A 175 -5.87 -13.06 -2.62
N THR A 176 -5.16 -13.42 -1.55
CA THR A 176 -5.31 -14.71 -0.86
C THR A 176 -5.89 -14.56 0.54
N LYS A 177 -6.06 -13.33 1.00
CA LYS A 177 -6.75 -12.96 2.24
C LYS A 177 -7.78 -11.86 1.96
N PRO A 178 -8.79 -11.72 2.83
CA PRO A 178 -9.73 -10.60 2.76
C PRO A 178 -9.02 -9.25 2.90
N VAL A 179 -9.68 -8.20 2.42
CA VAL A 179 -9.27 -6.82 2.67
C VAL A 179 -9.28 -6.53 4.17
N VAL A 180 -8.27 -5.82 4.62
CA VAL A 180 -8.07 -5.38 6.01
C VAL A 180 -8.37 -3.90 6.12
N LEU A 181 -9.34 -3.53 6.94
CA LEU A 181 -9.66 -2.15 7.26
C LEU A 181 -8.92 -1.77 8.56
N HIS A 182 -7.96 -0.85 8.46
CA HIS A 182 -7.16 -0.45 9.62
C HIS A 182 -7.91 0.53 10.54
N GLY A 183 -7.47 0.60 11.77
CA GLY A 183 -8.04 1.50 12.79
C GLY A 183 -9.49 1.18 13.13
N ASN A 184 -10.36 2.16 12.99
CA ASN A 184 -11.80 2.00 13.19
C ASN A 184 -12.48 1.99 11.81
N SER A 185 -12.82 0.79 11.33
CA SER A 185 -13.57 0.60 10.08
C SER A 185 -12.91 1.27 8.85
N GLY A 186 -11.58 1.19 8.76
CA GLY A 186 -10.82 1.77 7.66
C GLY A 186 -10.38 3.22 7.86
N TYR A 187 -10.44 3.73 9.11
CA TYR A 187 -9.96 5.07 9.44
C TYR A 187 -9.01 5.02 10.63
N VAL A 188 -7.79 5.50 10.42
CA VAL A 188 -6.74 5.57 11.45
C VAL A 188 -6.58 7.00 11.92
N ASN A 189 -6.70 7.21 13.23
CA ASN A 189 -6.36 8.47 13.87
C ASN A 189 -4.90 8.45 14.33
N TYR A 190 -4.11 9.31 13.73
CA TYR A 190 -2.68 9.47 14.04
C TYR A 190 -2.45 10.49 15.15
N GLY A 191 -2.93 10.17 16.37
CA GLY A 191 -2.70 11.00 17.55
C GLY A 191 -3.25 12.43 17.46
N GLY A 192 -4.36 12.64 16.73
CA GLY A 192 -4.94 13.96 16.50
C GLY A 192 -4.26 14.78 15.39
N ILE A 193 -3.17 14.28 14.78
CA ILE A 193 -2.52 14.94 13.65
C ILE A 193 -3.46 14.94 12.43
N THR A 194 -3.96 13.77 12.09
CA THR A 194 -5.00 13.58 11.06
C THR A 194 -5.75 12.28 11.29
N THR A 195 -6.90 12.15 10.62
CA THR A 195 -7.58 10.86 10.45
C THR A 195 -7.54 10.50 8.98
N ALA A 196 -6.77 9.46 8.64
CA ALA A 196 -6.61 8.98 7.29
C ALA A 196 -7.51 7.76 7.03
N GLY A 197 -8.06 7.68 5.83
CA GLY A 197 -8.63 6.43 5.34
C GLY A 197 -7.48 5.45 5.04
N TYR A 198 -7.62 4.17 5.43
CA TYR A 198 -6.55 3.20 5.29
C TYR A 198 -7.07 1.77 5.25
N TYR A 199 -6.77 1.05 4.17
CA TYR A 199 -6.98 -0.38 4.08
C TYR A 199 -5.85 -1.07 3.31
N SER A 200 -5.73 -2.40 3.49
CA SER A 200 -4.70 -3.22 2.87
C SER A 200 -5.25 -4.53 2.31
N TYR A 201 -4.55 -5.05 1.30
CA TYR A 201 -4.59 -6.46 0.94
C TYR A 201 -3.25 -7.09 1.38
N PRO A 202 -3.21 -7.83 2.48
CA PRO A 202 -1.95 -8.21 3.12
C PRO A 202 -1.17 -9.31 2.38
N ARG A 203 -1.87 -10.14 1.61
CA ARG A 203 -1.26 -11.25 0.85
C ARG A 203 -1.81 -11.31 -0.56
N LEU A 204 -1.10 -10.66 -1.46
CA LEU A 204 -1.33 -10.74 -2.89
C LEU A 204 -0.37 -11.77 -3.47
N LYS A 205 -0.87 -12.95 -3.86
CA LYS A 205 -0.08 -13.89 -4.65
C LYS A 205 0.26 -13.21 -5.97
N THR A 206 1.53 -13.06 -6.22
CA THR A 206 2.07 -12.28 -7.34
C THR A 206 2.91 -13.17 -8.23
N LYS A 207 2.80 -12.98 -9.54
CA LYS A 207 3.62 -13.64 -10.55
C LYS A 207 3.84 -12.75 -11.75
N GLY A 208 4.90 -13.01 -12.48
CA GLY A 208 5.22 -12.29 -13.72
C GLY A 208 6.71 -12.30 -14.00
N THR A 209 7.25 -11.19 -14.46
CA THR A 209 8.67 -11.04 -14.77
C THR A 209 9.25 -9.80 -14.12
N ILE A 210 10.49 -9.91 -13.67
CA ILE A 210 11.37 -8.77 -13.37
C ILE A 210 12.39 -8.69 -14.52
N THR A 211 12.67 -7.48 -14.97
CA THR A 211 13.74 -7.22 -15.96
C THR A 211 14.91 -6.58 -15.22
N LEU A 212 16.09 -7.16 -15.32
CA LEU A 212 17.35 -6.58 -14.82
C LEU A 212 18.41 -6.71 -15.91
N ASN A 213 19.08 -5.59 -16.23
CA ASN A 213 20.09 -5.55 -17.28
C ASN A 213 19.61 -6.18 -18.61
N ASP A 214 18.38 -5.82 -19.03
CA ASP A 214 17.69 -6.31 -20.21
C ASP A 214 17.38 -7.84 -20.21
N LYS A 215 17.55 -8.55 -19.09
CA LYS A 215 17.14 -9.93 -18.91
C LYS A 215 15.80 -10.02 -18.20
N GLU A 216 14.87 -10.75 -18.79
CA GLU A 216 13.61 -11.10 -18.16
C GLU A 216 13.78 -12.33 -17.25
N ILE A 217 13.38 -12.19 -15.99
CA ILE A 217 13.48 -13.20 -14.95
C ILE A 217 12.06 -13.50 -14.48
N PRO A 218 11.51 -14.69 -14.77
CA PRO A 218 10.23 -15.12 -14.23
C PRO A 218 10.28 -15.20 -12.71
N VAL A 219 9.28 -14.61 -12.04
CA VAL A 219 9.23 -14.56 -10.57
C VAL A 219 7.83 -14.82 -10.05
N GLU A 220 7.77 -15.32 -8.82
CA GLU A 220 6.54 -15.41 -8.03
C GLU A 220 6.81 -15.08 -6.55
N GLY A 221 5.76 -14.74 -5.81
CA GLY A 221 5.87 -14.46 -4.38
C GLY A 221 4.62 -13.83 -3.80
N ILE A 222 4.80 -13.10 -2.71
CA ILE A 222 3.72 -12.41 -2.00
C ILE A 222 4.05 -10.92 -1.94
N MET A 223 3.05 -10.11 -2.28
CA MET A 223 3.11 -8.66 -2.10
C MET A 223 2.02 -8.20 -1.14
N TRP A 224 2.26 -7.06 -0.55
CA TRP A 224 1.35 -6.30 0.30
C TRP A 224 0.88 -5.07 -0.46
N TYR A 225 -0.41 -4.72 -0.35
CA TYR A 225 -0.97 -3.50 -0.92
C TYR A 225 -1.56 -2.62 0.15
N ASP A 226 -1.26 -1.32 0.09
CA ASP A 226 -1.85 -0.28 0.91
C ASP A 226 -2.56 0.77 0.06
N ARG A 227 -3.74 1.16 0.50
CA ARG A 227 -4.47 2.32 -0.01
C ARG A 227 -4.73 3.28 1.14
N GLN A 228 -4.24 4.49 0.98
CA GLN A 228 -4.41 5.49 2.02
C GLN A 228 -4.73 6.87 1.42
N TRP A 229 -5.60 7.63 2.11
CA TRP A 229 -5.98 8.97 1.71
C TRP A 229 -6.17 9.88 2.91
N ASN A 230 -6.22 11.21 2.67
CA ASN A 230 -6.21 12.24 3.70
C ASN A 230 -4.92 12.29 4.53
N CYS A 231 -3.78 12.13 3.84
CA CYS A 231 -2.48 11.96 4.48
C CYS A 231 -1.61 13.23 4.50
N GLY A 232 -2.08 14.35 3.98
CA GLY A 232 -1.27 15.57 3.83
C GLY A 232 -0.63 16.08 5.11
N GLU A 233 -1.26 15.86 6.26
CA GLU A 233 -0.75 16.34 7.55
C GLU A 233 0.44 15.53 8.07
N ILE A 234 0.49 14.19 7.82
CA ILE A 234 1.62 13.35 8.27
C ILE A 234 2.89 13.57 7.46
N THR A 235 2.79 14.17 6.28
CA THR A 235 3.95 14.45 5.43
C THR A 235 4.62 15.81 5.72
N LYS A 236 4.16 16.54 6.73
CA LYS A 236 4.77 17.82 7.14
C LYS A 236 6.19 17.62 7.66
N LYS A 237 7.02 18.67 7.51
CA LYS A 237 8.45 18.64 7.85
C LYS A 237 8.78 18.36 9.32
N ASP A 238 7.82 18.56 10.21
CA ASP A 238 7.95 18.33 11.65
C ASP A 238 7.47 16.95 12.09
N ILE A 239 7.08 16.10 11.16
CA ILE A 239 6.61 14.74 11.41
C ILE A 239 7.50 13.75 10.66
N THR A 240 7.94 12.72 11.36
CA THR A 240 8.58 11.53 10.79
C THR A 240 7.70 10.31 11.05
N TRP A 241 7.73 9.35 10.14
CA TRP A 241 7.10 8.06 10.35
C TRP A 241 8.03 6.94 9.91
N ASP A 242 7.85 5.80 10.53
CA ASP A 242 8.32 4.54 10.03
C ASP A 242 7.13 3.59 9.94
N TRP A 243 7.15 2.76 8.93
CA TRP A 243 6.08 1.82 8.63
C TRP A 243 6.66 0.46 8.23
N THR A 244 5.97 -0.62 8.58
CA THR A 244 6.34 -1.95 8.11
C THR A 244 5.13 -2.85 7.92
N ALA A 245 5.15 -3.65 6.86
CA ALA A 245 4.30 -4.82 6.69
C ALA A 245 5.14 -6.09 6.85
N ILE A 246 4.69 -7.00 7.69
CA ILE A 246 5.36 -8.25 8.00
C ILE A 246 4.46 -9.41 7.61
N SER A 247 4.98 -10.36 6.84
CA SER A 247 4.32 -11.61 6.51
C SER A 247 5.07 -12.79 7.10
N LEU A 248 4.44 -13.52 8.03
CA LEU A 248 5.05 -14.65 8.71
C LEU A 248 4.69 -16.00 8.04
N ASP A 249 5.55 -17.00 8.25
CA ASP A 249 5.39 -18.36 7.69
C ASP A 249 4.20 -19.11 8.27
N ASN A 250 3.73 -18.76 9.47
CA ASN A 250 2.50 -19.27 10.08
C ASN A 250 1.22 -18.64 9.48
N GLN A 251 1.34 -17.93 8.38
CA GLN A 251 0.26 -17.23 7.69
C GLN A 251 -0.36 -16.06 8.47
N SER A 252 0.22 -15.59 9.56
CA SER A 252 -0.18 -14.33 10.18
C SER A 252 0.58 -13.14 9.56
N ASP A 253 0.01 -11.95 9.67
CA ASP A 253 0.60 -10.73 9.15
C ASP A 253 0.47 -9.60 10.18
N LEU A 254 1.35 -8.61 10.06
CA LEU A 254 1.36 -7.41 10.88
C LEU A 254 1.57 -6.18 10.00
N MET A 255 0.78 -5.15 10.21
CA MET A 255 1.12 -3.79 9.78
C MET A 255 1.40 -2.98 11.03
N LEU A 256 2.56 -2.37 11.11
CA LEU A 256 2.97 -1.53 12.24
C LEU A 256 3.46 -0.18 11.75
N TYR A 257 3.22 0.84 12.54
CA TYR A 257 3.79 2.16 12.31
C TYR A 257 4.23 2.82 13.62
N ARG A 258 5.22 3.70 13.53
CA ARG A 258 5.52 4.69 14.55
C ARG A 258 5.60 6.08 13.93
N ILE A 259 5.06 7.06 14.63
CA ILE A 259 5.06 8.47 14.21
C ILE A 259 5.66 9.30 15.32
N GLN A 260 6.56 10.21 14.96
CA GLN A 260 7.12 11.21 15.85
C GLN A 260 6.83 12.61 15.32
N SER A 261 6.35 13.47 16.16
CA SER A 261 6.25 14.92 15.90
C SER A 261 7.31 15.66 16.71
N LYS A 262 7.98 16.62 16.09
CA LYS A 262 8.96 17.49 16.80
C LYS A 262 8.33 18.30 17.94
N LYS A 263 7.00 18.37 17.99
CA LYS A 263 6.25 19.08 19.04
C LYS A 263 5.96 18.23 20.27
N ASN A 264 6.09 16.90 20.15
CA ASN A 264 5.78 15.96 21.21
C ASN A 264 6.99 15.07 21.48
N ASP A 265 7.33 14.88 22.73
CA ASP A 265 8.33 13.90 23.12
C ASP A 265 7.78 12.48 22.93
N GLY A 266 8.59 11.61 22.32
CA GLY A 266 8.26 10.20 22.11
C GLY A 266 7.58 9.88 20.77
N TYR A 267 7.28 8.60 20.61
CA TYR A 267 6.64 8.03 19.42
C TYR A 267 5.20 7.64 19.71
N LEU A 268 4.34 7.84 18.72
CA LEU A 268 3.03 7.20 18.67
C LEU A 268 3.16 5.88 17.89
N PHE A 269 2.83 4.76 18.52
CA PHE A 269 2.78 3.45 17.88
C PHE A 269 1.34 3.07 17.53
N GLY A 270 1.18 2.29 16.51
CA GLY A 270 -0.07 1.64 16.19
C GLY A 270 0.10 0.59 15.10
N GLY A 271 -0.96 -0.19 14.88
CA GLY A 271 -0.91 -1.22 13.86
C GLY A 271 -2.14 -2.12 13.84
N THR A 272 -2.00 -3.21 13.09
CA THR A 272 -3.02 -4.25 12.97
C THR A 272 -2.32 -5.60 12.88
N TYR A 273 -2.72 -6.54 13.73
CA TYR A 273 -2.42 -7.95 13.59
C TYR A 273 -3.52 -8.63 12.77
N ILE A 274 -3.13 -9.56 11.91
CA ILE A 274 -4.02 -10.30 11.02
C ILE A 274 -3.69 -11.77 11.18
N ASP A 275 -4.64 -12.58 11.63
CA ASP A 275 -4.43 -14.02 11.78
C ASP A 275 -4.40 -14.76 10.43
N SER A 276 -4.14 -16.07 10.47
CA SER A 276 -4.10 -16.93 9.29
C SER A 276 -5.43 -16.99 8.53
N SER A 277 -6.54 -16.71 9.19
CA SER A 277 -7.89 -16.71 8.61
C SER A 277 -8.29 -15.33 8.06
N GLY A 278 -7.48 -14.27 8.31
CA GLY A 278 -7.78 -12.90 7.91
C GLY A 278 -8.57 -12.11 8.96
N ASN A 279 -8.79 -12.63 10.17
CA ASN A 279 -9.36 -11.85 11.25
C ASN A 279 -8.35 -10.82 11.75
N THR A 280 -8.84 -9.64 12.12
CA THR A 280 -7.99 -8.52 12.48
C THR A 280 -8.10 -8.14 13.94
N MET A 281 -6.97 -7.72 14.51
CA MET A 281 -6.90 -7.10 15.83
C MET A 281 -6.15 -5.78 15.73
N LYS A 282 -6.82 -4.70 16.11
CA LYS A 282 -6.17 -3.39 16.24
C LYS A 282 -5.15 -3.40 17.37
N LEU A 283 -3.97 -2.86 17.07
CA LEU A 283 -2.88 -2.64 18.03
C LEU A 283 -2.81 -1.13 18.35
N ASN A 284 -2.91 -0.79 19.64
CA ASN A 284 -2.77 0.58 20.11
C ASN A 284 -1.32 0.83 20.59
N HIS A 285 -1.03 2.04 20.98
CA HIS A 285 0.29 2.46 21.44
C HIS A 285 0.86 1.54 22.53
N ASP A 286 0.08 1.24 23.57
CA ASP A 286 0.51 0.45 24.72
C ASP A 286 0.66 -1.06 24.42
N ASP A 287 0.15 -1.51 23.28
CA ASP A 287 0.26 -2.92 22.87
C ASP A 287 1.60 -3.26 22.22
N ILE A 288 2.38 -2.23 21.80
CA ILE A 288 3.57 -2.38 20.97
C ILE A 288 4.79 -1.85 21.71
N LYS A 289 5.83 -2.69 21.83
CA LYS A 289 7.17 -2.25 22.18
C LYS A 289 8.05 -2.39 20.95
N LEU A 290 8.70 -1.33 20.54
CA LEU A 290 9.52 -1.29 19.36
C LEU A 290 10.82 -0.56 19.65
N ILE A 291 11.94 -1.27 19.48
CA ILE A 291 13.30 -0.75 19.63
C ILE A 291 13.97 -0.83 18.28
N ALA A 292 14.51 0.29 17.82
CA ALA A 292 15.25 0.36 16.58
C ALA A 292 16.69 0.81 16.87
N ASN A 293 17.67 0.05 16.41
CA ASN A 293 19.08 0.25 16.69
C ASN A 293 19.95 -0.05 15.45
N ASN A 294 21.28 -0.08 15.62
CA ASN A 294 22.25 -0.31 14.55
C ASN A 294 22.12 0.70 13.40
N ASN A 295 22.43 1.95 13.69
CA ASN A 295 22.32 3.02 12.71
C ASN A 295 23.31 2.85 11.54
N TRP A 296 22.77 2.71 10.34
CA TRP A 296 23.49 2.82 9.09
C TRP A 296 23.43 4.25 8.57
N LYS A 297 24.57 4.78 8.15
CA LYS A 297 24.64 6.11 7.56
C LYS A 297 24.79 6.01 6.05
N SER A 298 23.87 6.61 5.31
CA SER A 298 23.92 6.66 3.86
C SER A 298 25.22 7.29 3.37
N PRO A 299 25.95 6.64 2.45
CA PRO A 299 27.14 7.22 1.83
C PRO A 299 26.82 8.43 0.95
N ASP A 300 25.58 8.50 0.41
CA ASP A 300 25.17 9.54 -0.53
C ASP A 300 24.57 10.74 0.18
N THR A 301 23.50 10.55 0.93
CA THR A 301 22.72 11.63 1.55
C THR A 301 23.20 12.01 2.94
N LYS A 302 24.05 11.19 3.57
CA LYS A 302 24.53 11.31 4.96
C LYS A 302 23.45 11.18 6.02
N LYS A 303 22.21 10.80 5.65
CA LYS A 303 21.14 10.46 6.58
C LYS A 303 21.44 9.16 7.29
N SER A 304 20.83 8.97 8.46
CA SER A 304 21.09 7.80 9.31
C SER A 304 19.77 7.07 9.59
N TYR A 305 19.76 5.76 9.46
CA TYR A 305 18.59 4.90 9.62
C TYR A 305 18.91 3.75 10.57
N PRO A 306 18.06 3.49 11.58
CA PRO A 306 18.22 2.32 12.45
C PRO A 306 17.73 1.08 11.70
N LEU A 307 18.65 0.20 11.34
CA LEU A 307 18.34 -0.94 10.47
C LEU A 307 17.88 -2.20 11.22
N ASN A 308 18.20 -2.35 12.51
CA ASN A 308 17.77 -3.51 13.28
C ASN A 308 16.62 -3.13 14.19
N TRP A 309 15.56 -3.92 14.14
CA TRP A 309 14.34 -3.67 14.86
C TRP A 309 13.97 -4.85 15.76
N GLU A 310 13.64 -4.57 17.00
CA GLU A 310 13.07 -5.52 17.95
C GLU A 310 11.62 -5.12 18.20
N ILE A 311 10.71 -6.07 18.01
CA ILE A 311 9.27 -5.85 18.08
C ILE A 311 8.69 -6.83 19.10
N GLU A 312 8.02 -6.29 20.13
CA GLU A 312 7.26 -7.12 21.08
C GLU A 312 5.79 -6.67 21.08
N ILE A 313 4.90 -7.66 21.05
CA ILE A 313 3.46 -7.48 21.23
C ILE A 313 3.01 -8.45 22.32
N PRO A 314 3.12 -8.06 23.61
CA PRO A 314 2.95 -8.99 24.74
C PRO A 314 1.59 -9.71 24.77
N LYS A 315 0.51 -9.01 24.41
CA LYS A 315 -0.85 -9.61 24.39
C LYS A 315 -1.04 -10.72 23.34
N LEU A 316 -0.13 -10.84 22.38
CA LEU A 316 -0.12 -11.87 21.34
C LEU A 316 1.08 -12.82 21.50
N GLU A 317 1.85 -12.67 22.58
CA GLU A 317 3.09 -13.42 22.84
C GLU A 317 4.04 -13.39 21.63
N ILE A 318 4.11 -12.23 20.95
CA ILE A 318 4.97 -12.03 19.78
C ILE A 318 6.27 -11.34 20.21
N LYS A 319 7.40 -11.93 19.80
CA LYS A 319 8.73 -11.29 19.84
C LYS A 319 9.44 -11.54 18.53
N LEU A 320 9.73 -10.47 17.80
CA LEU A 320 10.36 -10.55 16.49
C LEU A 320 11.61 -9.67 16.44
N THR A 321 12.58 -10.10 15.66
CA THR A 321 13.68 -9.27 15.19
C THR A 321 13.57 -9.10 13.68
N MET A 322 13.84 -7.90 13.19
CA MET A 322 13.80 -7.55 11.79
C MET A 322 15.10 -6.88 11.39
N SER A 323 15.69 -7.29 10.27
CA SER A 323 16.91 -6.74 9.71
C SER A 323 16.85 -6.71 8.19
N PRO A 324 17.39 -5.68 7.53
CA PRO A 324 17.36 -5.60 6.07
C PRO A 324 18.25 -6.66 5.44
N ILE A 325 17.87 -7.11 4.24
CA ILE A 325 18.68 -8.03 3.44
C ILE A 325 19.96 -7.35 2.93
N MET A 326 19.93 -6.04 2.76
CA MET A 326 21.09 -5.19 2.46
C MET A 326 20.88 -3.78 3.05
N PRO A 327 21.96 -3.09 3.46
CA PRO A 327 21.81 -1.78 4.11
C PRO A 327 21.35 -0.66 3.16
N ASN A 328 21.85 -0.65 1.93
CA ASN A 328 21.63 0.45 0.99
C ASN A 328 20.36 0.24 0.16
N GLN A 329 19.21 0.64 0.74
CA GLN A 329 17.91 0.66 0.07
C GLN A 329 17.28 2.05 0.25
N GLU A 330 18.10 3.11 0.12
CA GLU A 330 17.65 4.49 0.24
C GLU A 330 17.23 5.05 -1.11
N LEU A 331 16.10 5.77 -1.14
CA LEU A 331 15.61 6.51 -2.30
C LEU A 331 15.82 8.00 -2.10
N GLU A 332 16.35 8.67 -3.11
CA GLU A 332 16.40 10.13 -3.19
C GLU A 332 15.60 10.61 -4.40
N ILE A 333 14.47 11.24 -4.15
CA ILE A 333 13.57 11.79 -5.16
C ILE A 333 13.81 13.29 -5.25
N LYS A 334 14.47 13.71 -6.32
CA LYS A 334 14.81 15.12 -6.56
C LYS A 334 13.68 15.85 -7.27
N SER A 335 13.24 16.96 -6.72
CA SER A 335 12.30 17.85 -7.33
C SER A 335 12.84 19.29 -7.38
N PHE A 336 12.20 20.18 -8.13
CA PHE A 336 12.56 21.59 -8.14
C PHE A 336 12.49 22.26 -6.76
N PHE A 337 11.69 21.73 -5.86
CA PHE A 337 11.45 22.28 -4.52
C PHE A 337 12.26 21.57 -3.41
N GLY A 338 13.20 20.70 -3.77
CA GLY A 338 14.00 19.91 -2.83
C GLY A 338 13.91 18.42 -3.06
N SER A 339 14.59 17.66 -2.22
CA SER A 339 14.58 16.20 -2.27
C SER A 339 13.65 15.63 -1.21
N VAL A 340 12.93 14.56 -1.56
CA VAL A 340 12.31 13.63 -0.61
C VAL A 340 13.26 12.45 -0.49
N ILE A 341 13.71 12.16 0.71
CA ILE A 341 14.67 11.08 0.99
C ILE A 341 14.07 10.19 2.05
N TYR A 342 14.02 8.89 1.77
CA TYR A 342 13.57 7.88 2.71
C TYR A 342 14.27 6.55 2.42
N TRP A 343 14.34 5.69 3.42
CA TRP A 343 14.85 4.35 3.28
C TRP A 343 13.68 3.40 3.17
N GLU A 344 13.71 2.51 2.19
CA GLU A 344 12.63 1.58 1.96
C GLU A 344 13.15 0.28 1.38
N GLY A 345 12.91 -0.83 2.09
CA GLY A 345 13.51 -2.06 1.64
C GLY A 345 13.00 -3.34 2.28
N LEU A 346 13.38 -4.43 1.61
CA LEU A 346 13.10 -5.79 2.03
C LEU A 346 13.95 -6.17 3.24
N CYS A 347 13.31 -6.79 4.23
CA CYS A 347 13.91 -7.25 5.48
C CYS A 347 13.57 -8.71 5.76
N ASP A 348 14.49 -9.39 6.44
CA ASP A 348 14.24 -10.68 7.10
C ASP A 348 13.60 -10.48 8.46
N VAL A 349 12.67 -11.35 8.80
CA VAL A 349 12.02 -11.41 10.12
C VAL A 349 12.18 -12.78 10.72
N LYS A 350 12.52 -12.83 12.00
CA LYS A 350 12.60 -14.07 12.79
C LYS A 350 12.24 -13.80 14.24
N GLY A 351 11.74 -14.83 14.92
CA GLY A 351 11.41 -14.72 16.34
C GLY A 351 10.50 -15.83 16.80
N GLU A 352 9.61 -15.50 17.72
CA GLU A 352 8.65 -16.43 18.28
C GLU A 352 7.25 -15.82 18.42
N MET A 353 6.24 -16.68 18.32
CA MET A 353 4.85 -16.36 18.59
C MET A 353 4.20 -17.52 19.36
N ASN A 354 3.59 -17.23 20.51
CA ASN A 354 3.02 -18.26 21.41
C ASN A 354 4.04 -19.38 21.75
N GLY A 355 5.29 -19.00 22.02
CA GLY A 355 6.39 -19.90 22.32
C GLY A 355 6.85 -20.80 21.16
N LYS A 356 6.38 -20.56 19.93
CA LYS A 356 6.80 -21.28 18.71
C LYS A 356 7.66 -20.41 17.82
N PRO A 357 8.75 -20.92 17.25
CA PRO A 357 9.56 -20.20 16.30
C PRO A 357 8.74 -19.78 15.07
N VAL A 358 8.93 -18.55 14.63
CA VAL A 358 8.37 -18.01 13.37
C VAL A 358 9.45 -17.27 12.59
N LYS A 359 9.32 -17.27 11.28
CA LYS A 359 10.14 -16.48 10.37
C LYS A 359 9.26 -15.88 9.30
N GLY A 360 9.76 -14.88 8.62
CA GLY A 360 9.03 -14.22 7.56
C GLY A 360 9.85 -13.15 6.86
N GLU A 361 9.14 -12.35 6.11
CA GLU A 361 9.69 -11.22 5.37
C GLU A 361 8.88 -9.97 5.69
N SER A 362 9.52 -8.84 5.61
CA SER A 362 8.83 -7.55 5.73
C SER A 362 9.36 -6.55 4.73
N TYR A 363 8.55 -5.54 4.48
CA TYR A 363 9.00 -4.31 3.86
C TYR A 363 8.97 -3.21 4.92
N LEU A 364 10.08 -2.47 5.05
CA LEU A 364 10.25 -1.42 6.04
C LEU A 364 10.45 -0.09 5.33
N GLU A 365 9.69 0.92 5.69
CA GLU A 365 9.84 2.31 5.26
C GLU A 365 10.26 3.18 6.45
N MET A 366 11.27 4.02 6.27
CA MET A 366 11.74 4.97 7.28
C MET A 366 11.93 6.35 6.68
N THR A 367 11.23 7.34 7.23
CA THR A 367 11.43 8.73 6.85
C THR A 367 12.35 9.41 7.86
N ASN A 368 13.44 9.97 7.40
CA ASN A 368 14.35 10.77 8.22
C ASN A 368 14.37 12.21 7.69
N LYS A 369 13.69 13.12 8.40
CA LYS A 369 13.57 14.54 8.00
C LYS A 369 14.48 15.47 8.81
#